data_8eaf35c4d28c28b24480b9178b40af13
#
_entry.id   8eaf35c4d28c28b24480b9178b40af13
#
_cell.length_a   1.000
_cell.length_b   1.000
_cell.length_c   1.000
_cell.angle_alpha   90.00
_cell.angle_beta   90.00
_cell.angle_gamma   90.00
#
_symmetry.space_group_name_H-M   'P 1'
#
loop_
_entity.id
_entity.type
_entity.pdbx_description
1 polymer ?
#
loop_
_entity_poly.entity_id
_entity_poly.type
_entity_poly.pdbx_seq_one_letter_code
_entity_poly.pdbx_strand_id
1 'polypeptide(L)'
;VQDMALVMERSPDAFKAMNEENLRQHFLVQLNGQFEGKATGETFNMAGKTDILLREGDRNVFIAECKFWKGPKAFSEAIDQLLGYATWRDSKTAILVFNRGTETSTVLTGIDAVAKAHGNFKRVVTWPHESGFRYVLHSSGDKNRELVLTVLVFHVPT
;
A
#
# COMPACT_ATOMS: atom_id res chain seq x y z
N VAL A 1 6.38 0.89 9.38
CA VAL A 1 5.88 1.65 8.22
C VAL A 1 5.05 2.84 8.67
N GLN A 2 4.19 2.68 9.66
CA GLN A 2 3.28 3.76 10.10
C GLN A 2 4.00 4.94 10.77
N ASP A 3 5.07 4.69 11.51
CA ASP A 3 5.89 5.76 12.12
C ASP A 3 6.49 6.70 11.06
N MET A 4 6.62 6.23 9.81
CA MET A 4 7.05 7.07 8.69
C MET A 4 6.09 8.22 8.40
N ALA A 5 4.79 8.06 8.62
CA ALA A 5 3.82 9.14 8.42
C ALA A 5 4.16 10.35 9.28
N LEU A 6 4.42 10.10 10.57
CA LEU A 6 4.78 11.15 11.52
C LEU A 6 6.11 11.84 11.17
N VAL A 7 7.08 11.07 10.68
CA VAL A 7 8.37 11.62 10.25
C VAL A 7 8.19 12.51 9.03
N MET A 8 7.40 12.09 8.05
CA MET A 8 7.14 12.86 6.83
C MET A 8 6.41 14.17 7.13
N GLU A 9 5.39 14.13 7.99
CA GLU A 9 4.62 15.31 8.39
C GLU A 9 5.47 16.33 9.17
N ARG A 10 6.41 15.84 9.98
CA ARG A 10 7.28 16.69 10.82
C ARG A 10 8.55 17.18 10.12
N SER A 11 8.86 16.64 8.95
CA SER A 11 10.06 16.95 8.19
C SER A 11 9.75 17.38 6.74
N PRO A 12 8.92 18.42 6.55
CA PRO A 12 8.41 18.79 5.23
C PRO A 12 9.52 19.06 4.20
N ASP A 13 10.60 19.69 4.59
CA ASP A 13 11.69 20.04 3.67
C ASP A 13 12.40 18.81 3.08
N ALA A 14 12.40 17.69 3.81
CA ALA A 14 12.99 16.45 3.34
C ALA A 14 12.11 15.74 2.28
N PHE A 15 10.79 15.91 2.33
CA PHE A 15 9.86 15.09 1.54
C PHE A 15 9.09 15.86 0.46
N LYS A 16 8.96 17.19 0.56
CA LYS A 16 8.11 17.99 -0.34
C LYS A 16 8.45 17.86 -1.83
N ALA A 17 9.72 17.64 -2.17
CA ALA A 17 10.20 17.53 -3.55
C ALA A 17 10.31 16.09 -4.05
N MET A 18 9.99 15.08 -3.23
CA MET A 18 10.14 13.69 -3.59
C MET A 18 9.03 13.21 -4.51
N ASN A 19 9.39 12.44 -5.52
CA ASN A 19 8.47 11.68 -6.35
C ASN A 19 8.12 10.33 -5.71
N GLU A 20 7.24 9.57 -6.36
CA GLU A 20 6.80 8.26 -5.88
C GLU A 20 7.96 7.28 -5.66
N GLU A 21 8.92 7.26 -6.58
CA GLU A 21 10.10 6.40 -6.50
C GLU A 21 11.00 6.76 -5.30
N ASN A 22 11.26 8.03 -5.09
CA ASN A 22 12.05 8.49 -3.95
C ASN A 22 11.37 8.14 -2.62
N LEU A 23 10.06 8.33 -2.51
CA LEU A 23 9.31 7.96 -1.33
C LEU A 23 9.36 6.45 -1.09
N ARG A 24 9.18 5.64 -2.13
CA ARG A 24 9.32 4.18 -2.05
C ARG A 24 10.69 3.77 -1.52
N GLN A 25 11.77 4.41 -1.97
CA GLN A 25 13.13 4.11 -1.50
C GLN A 25 13.28 4.37 0.01
N HIS A 26 12.65 5.40 0.56
CA HIS A 26 12.65 5.62 2.00
C HIS A 26 12.02 4.47 2.78
N PHE A 27 10.89 3.94 2.30
CA PHE A 27 10.27 2.77 2.91
C PHE A 27 11.15 1.52 2.81
N LEU A 28 11.81 1.32 1.67
CA LEU A 28 12.73 0.19 1.49
C LEU A 28 13.92 0.26 2.43
N VAL A 29 14.53 1.43 2.61
CA VAL A 29 15.64 1.62 3.56
C VAL A 29 15.21 1.26 4.97
N GLN A 30 14.05 1.74 5.40
CA GLN A 30 13.56 1.46 6.75
C GLN A 30 13.17 -0.01 6.95
N LEU A 31 12.52 -0.62 5.97
CA LEU A 31 12.17 -2.05 6.03
C LEU A 31 13.42 -2.93 6.05
N ASN A 32 14.43 -2.60 5.26
CA ASN A 32 15.69 -3.33 5.26
C ASN A 32 16.43 -3.20 6.59
N GLY A 33 16.35 -2.04 7.24
CA GLY A 33 16.89 -1.86 8.58
C GLY A 33 16.22 -2.74 9.65
N GLN A 34 14.93 -3.03 9.49
CA GLN A 34 14.16 -3.88 10.41
C GLN A 34 14.21 -5.37 10.05
N PHE A 35 14.31 -5.72 8.78
CA PHE A 35 14.19 -7.09 8.27
C PHE A 35 15.48 -7.61 7.62
N GLU A 36 16.63 -7.12 8.04
CA GLU A 36 17.96 -7.64 7.64
C GLU A 36 18.16 -7.71 6.12
N GLY A 37 17.72 -6.71 5.39
CA GLY A 37 17.92 -6.64 3.96
C GLY A 37 16.96 -7.49 3.11
N LYS A 38 15.89 -8.01 3.69
CA LYS A 38 14.92 -8.87 2.98
C LYS A 38 13.88 -8.09 2.15
N ALA A 39 13.83 -6.77 2.25
CA ALA A 39 12.92 -5.96 1.47
C ALA A 39 13.55 -5.53 0.14
N THR A 40 12.83 -5.71 -0.95
CA THR A 40 13.25 -5.33 -2.30
C THR A 40 12.19 -4.45 -2.99
N GLY A 41 12.64 -3.59 -3.90
CA GLY A 41 11.78 -2.77 -4.75
C GLY A 41 11.74 -3.28 -6.17
N GLU A 42 10.66 -2.95 -6.90
CA GLU A 42 10.46 -3.30 -8.31
C GLU A 42 10.73 -4.77 -8.66
N THR A 43 10.42 -5.67 -7.73
CA THR A 43 10.64 -7.09 -7.94
C THR A 43 9.52 -7.71 -8.76
N PHE A 44 9.87 -8.50 -9.74
CA PHE A 44 8.89 -9.26 -10.52
C PHE A 44 8.18 -10.29 -9.66
N ASN A 45 6.85 -10.28 -9.72
CA ASN A 45 6.00 -11.25 -9.07
C ASN A 45 4.82 -11.59 -9.99
N MET A 46 4.56 -12.86 -10.22
CA MET A 46 3.51 -13.42 -11.08
C MET A 46 3.26 -12.66 -12.40
N ALA A 47 2.40 -11.65 -12.40
CA ALA A 47 1.96 -10.94 -13.60
C ALA A 47 2.62 -9.57 -13.81
N GLY A 48 3.63 -9.20 -13.01
CA GLY A 48 4.25 -7.88 -13.15
C GLY A 48 5.28 -7.58 -12.07
N LYS A 49 5.52 -6.29 -11.87
CA LYS A 49 6.41 -5.79 -10.81
C LYS A 49 5.61 -5.28 -9.64
N THR A 50 6.03 -5.62 -8.42
CA THR A 50 5.55 -4.99 -7.19
C THR A 50 6.52 -3.90 -6.74
N ASP A 51 5.99 -2.82 -6.16
CA ASP A 51 6.82 -1.71 -5.69
C ASP A 51 7.67 -2.07 -4.48
N ILE A 52 7.09 -2.83 -3.55
CA ILE A 52 7.80 -3.32 -2.37
C ILE A 52 7.46 -4.80 -2.17
N LEU A 53 8.50 -5.61 -2.03
CA LEU A 53 8.37 -7.02 -1.72
C LEU A 53 9.26 -7.37 -0.54
N LEU A 54 8.66 -7.94 0.50
CA LEU A 54 9.36 -8.52 1.63
C LEU A 54 9.24 -10.04 1.57
N ARG A 55 10.37 -10.72 1.52
CA ARG A 55 10.45 -12.19 1.51
C ARG A 55 11.12 -12.74 2.75
N GLU A 56 10.69 -13.92 3.15
CA GLU A 56 11.37 -14.75 4.14
C GLU A 56 11.44 -16.19 3.60
N GLY A 57 12.66 -16.62 3.25
CA GLY A 57 12.85 -17.85 2.48
C GLY A 57 12.16 -17.76 1.12
N ASP A 58 11.36 -18.76 0.76
CA ASP A 58 10.63 -18.83 -0.50
C ASP A 58 9.23 -18.20 -0.42
N ARG A 59 8.89 -17.55 0.69
CA ARG A 59 7.56 -16.96 0.91
C ARG A 59 7.58 -15.46 0.84
N ASN A 60 6.62 -14.89 0.15
CA ASN A 60 6.31 -13.47 0.26
C ASN A 60 5.61 -13.22 1.60
N VAL A 61 6.23 -12.39 2.44
CA VAL A 61 5.66 -12.01 3.73
C VAL A 61 4.73 -10.81 3.57
N PHE A 62 5.08 -9.93 2.63
CA PHE A 62 4.38 -8.68 2.44
C PHE A 62 4.62 -8.13 1.02
N ILE A 63 3.55 -7.69 0.39
CA ILE A 63 3.58 -7.04 -0.93
C ILE A 63 2.90 -5.69 -0.80
N ALA A 64 3.51 -4.64 -1.33
CA ALA A 64 2.92 -3.31 -1.33
C ALA A 64 3.06 -2.58 -2.66
N GLU A 65 2.05 -1.77 -2.97
CA GLU A 65 2.05 -0.74 -4.00
C GLU A 65 2.20 0.64 -3.37
N CYS A 66 2.94 1.51 -4.03
CA CYS A 66 3.13 2.91 -3.64
C CYS A 66 2.48 3.79 -4.70
N LYS A 67 1.55 4.65 -4.31
CA LYS A 67 0.83 5.51 -5.26
C LYS A 67 0.58 6.89 -4.70
N PHE A 68 0.80 7.93 -5.51
CA PHE A 68 0.19 9.22 -5.22
C PHE A 68 -1.32 9.16 -5.43
N TRP A 69 -2.05 9.81 -4.56
CA TRP A 69 -3.49 9.97 -4.74
C TRP A 69 -3.80 10.79 -5.99
N LYS A 70 -4.49 10.18 -6.93
CA LYS A 70 -4.94 10.80 -8.20
C LYS A 70 -6.43 10.58 -8.43
N GLY A 71 -7.17 10.38 -7.34
CA GLY A 71 -8.61 10.17 -7.38
C GLY A 71 -9.04 8.70 -7.28
N PRO A 72 -10.35 8.47 -7.18
CA PRO A 72 -10.95 7.15 -6.96
C PRO A 72 -10.59 6.11 -8.02
N LYS A 73 -10.58 6.50 -9.29
CA LYS A 73 -10.26 5.59 -10.40
C LYS A 73 -8.85 5.04 -10.30
N ALA A 74 -7.87 5.92 -10.08
CA ALA A 74 -6.47 5.51 -9.96
C ALA A 74 -6.24 4.59 -8.74
N PHE A 75 -6.97 4.81 -7.66
CA PHE A 75 -6.91 3.94 -6.48
C PHE A 75 -7.52 2.56 -6.75
N SER A 76 -8.64 2.49 -7.46
CA SER A 76 -9.23 1.20 -7.88
C SER A 76 -8.26 0.42 -8.78
N GLU A 77 -7.61 1.08 -9.71
CA GLU A 77 -6.59 0.47 -10.57
C GLU A 77 -5.38 -0.04 -9.75
N ALA A 78 -5.00 0.66 -8.68
CA ALA A 78 -3.94 0.18 -7.79
C ALA A 78 -4.33 -1.10 -7.04
N ILE A 79 -5.59 -1.25 -6.64
CA ILE A 79 -6.11 -2.49 -6.07
C ILE A 79 -6.03 -3.63 -7.11
N ASP A 80 -6.44 -3.37 -8.36
CA ASP A 80 -6.37 -4.36 -9.43
C ASP A 80 -4.93 -4.80 -9.71
N GLN A 81 -3.98 -3.86 -9.73
CA GLN A 81 -2.57 -4.16 -9.90
C GLN A 81 -2.05 -5.07 -8.78
N LEU A 82 -2.36 -4.71 -7.53
CA LEU A 82 -1.95 -5.50 -6.37
C LEU A 82 -2.49 -6.92 -6.42
N LEU A 83 -3.78 -7.08 -6.76
CA LEU A 83 -4.41 -8.40 -6.94
C LEU A 83 -3.78 -9.20 -8.08
N GLY A 84 -3.32 -8.52 -9.14
CA GLY A 84 -2.60 -9.14 -10.25
C GLY A 84 -1.21 -9.66 -9.87
N TYR A 85 -0.55 -9.05 -8.90
CA TYR A 85 0.77 -9.48 -8.42
C TYR A 85 0.69 -10.57 -7.35
N ALA A 86 -0.36 -10.55 -6.52
CA ALA A 86 -0.52 -11.48 -5.43
C ALA A 86 -0.75 -12.90 -5.96
N THR A 87 0.07 -13.83 -5.46
CA THR A 87 -0.14 -15.25 -5.73
C THR A 87 -1.15 -15.82 -4.73
N TRP A 88 -1.60 -17.05 -4.96
CA TRP A 88 -2.51 -17.73 -4.04
C TRP A 88 -1.92 -17.93 -2.63
N ARG A 89 -0.60 -17.78 -2.47
CA ARG A 89 0.11 -17.89 -1.19
C ARG A 89 0.23 -16.56 -0.46
N ASP A 90 0.02 -15.45 -1.15
CA ASP A 90 0.20 -14.12 -0.59
C ASP A 90 -1.10 -13.71 0.14
N SER A 91 -0.98 -13.45 1.43
CA SER A 91 -2.12 -13.13 2.29
C SER A 91 -2.07 -11.72 2.90
N LYS A 92 -0.90 -11.09 2.88
CA LYS A 92 -0.68 -9.74 3.45
C LYS A 92 -0.23 -8.78 2.38
N THR A 93 -1.06 -7.79 2.12
CA THR A 93 -0.80 -6.77 1.10
C THR A 93 -1.06 -5.38 1.65
N ALA A 94 -0.47 -4.36 1.03
CA ALA A 94 -0.72 -2.98 1.37
C ALA A 94 -0.70 -2.06 0.14
N ILE A 95 -1.39 -0.93 0.26
CA ILE A 95 -1.21 0.22 -0.62
C ILE A 95 -0.79 1.40 0.23
N LEU A 96 0.35 1.98 -0.09
CA LEU A 96 0.86 3.19 0.51
C LEU A 96 0.44 4.37 -0.36
N VAL A 97 -0.53 5.14 0.12
CA VAL A 97 -1.08 6.28 -0.62
C VAL A 97 -0.39 7.55 -0.16
N PHE A 98 0.30 8.20 -1.08
CA PHE A 98 0.91 9.50 -0.84
C PHE A 98 -0.06 10.61 -1.24
N ASN A 99 -0.48 11.41 -0.28
CA ASN A 99 -1.38 12.53 -0.51
C ASN A 99 -0.60 13.85 -0.52
N ARG A 100 -0.69 14.57 -1.64
CA ARG A 100 -0.11 15.91 -1.80
C ARG A 100 -1.15 16.84 -2.42
N GLY A 101 -1.49 17.90 -1.70
CA GLY A 101 -2.36 18.96 -2.21
C GLY A 101 -3.86 18.70 -2.15
N THR A 102 -4.31 17.51 -1.71
CA THR A 102 -5.72 17.21 -1.47
C THR A 102 -6.00 17.15 0.02
N GLU A 103 -7.20 17.54 0.44
CA GLU A 103 -7.61 17.37 1.84
C GLU A 103 -7.59 15.89 2.24
N THR A 104 -6.88 15.57 3.31
CA THR A 104 -6.72 14.18 3.78
C THR A 104 -8.06 13.50 4.07
N SER A 105 -9.04 14.23 4.63
CA SER A 105 -10.38 13.69 4.87
C SER A 105 -11.10 13.28 3.59
N THR A 106 -10.93 14.04 2.51
CA THR A 106 -11.48 13.72 1.18
C THR A 106 -10.81 12.45 0.63
N VAL A 107 -9.50 12.33 0.77
CA VAL A 107 -8.76 11.13 0.36
C VAL A 107 -9.22 9.90 1.12
N LEU A 108 -9.33 9.99 2.44
CA LEU A 108 -9.79 8.88 3.29
C LEU A 108 -11.20 8.43 2.93
N THR A 109 -12.14 9.37 2.75
CA THR A 109 -13.49 9.05 2.32
C THR A 109 -13.52 8.37 0.94
N GLY A 110 -12.72 8.86 0.00
CA GLY A 110 -12.62 8.29 -1.34
C GLY A 110 -12.05 6.87 -1.33
N ILE A 111 -11.01 6.62 -0.55
CA ILE A 111 -10.40 5.30 -0.39
C ILE A 111 -11.43 4.29 0.15
N ASP A 112 -12.12 4.64 1.23
CA ASP A 112 -13.10 3.75 1.85
C ASP A 112 -14.25 3.41 0.91
N ALA A 113 -14.78 4.39 0.20
CA ALA A 113 -15.83 4.18 -0.78
C ALA A 113 -15.39 3.26 -1.94
N VAL A 114 -14.20 3.47 -2.49
CA VAL A 114 -13.66 2.65 -3.59
C VAL A 114 -13.39 1.23 -3.14
N ALA A 115 -12.76 1.04 -1.98
CA ALA A 115 -12.44 -0.29 -1.48
C ALA A 115 -13.70 -1.12 -1.24
N LYS A 116 -14.73 -0.53 -0.63
CA LYS A 116 -16.02 -1.20 -0.37
C LYS A 116 -16.81 -1.51 -1.64
N ALA A 117 -16.66 -0.70 -2.69
CA ALA A 117 -17.31 -0.90 -3.98
C ALA A 117 -16.54 -1.84 -4.92
N HIS A 118 -15.30 -2.21 -4.57
CA HIS A 118 -14.47 -3.09 -5.41
C HIS A 118 -15.07 -4.50 -5.49
N GLY A 119 -15.02 -5.10 -6.69
CA GLY A 119 -15.61 -6.42 -6.93
C GLY A 119 -15.03 -7.56 -6.07
N ASN A 120 -13.81 -7.40 -5.58
CA ASN A 120 -13.13 -8.37 -4.73
C ASN A 120 -13.29 -8.09 -3.22
N PHE A 121 -14.03 -7.06 -2.84
CA PHE A 121 -14.25 -6.72 -1.44
C PHE A 121 -15.09 -7.80 -0.71
N LYS A 122 -14.68 -8.15 0.49
CA LYS A 122 -15.43 -9.06 1.37
C LYS A 122 -15.92 -8.41 2.66
N ARG A 123 -15.01 -7.80 3.40
CA ARG A 123 -15.36 -7.16 4.68
C ARG A 123 -14.31 -6.15 5.15
N VAL A 124 -14.72 -5.29 6.06
CA VAL A 124 -13.83 -4.38 6.79
C VAL A 124 -13.23 -5.10 8.00
N VAL A 125 -11.97 -4.81 8.29
CA VAL A 125 -11.30 -5.24 9.53
C VAL A 125 -10.96 -4.01 10.35
N THR A 126 -11.11 -4.10 11.66
CA THR A 126 -10.77 -3.00 12.57
C THR A 126 -9.30 -2.61 12.42
N TRP A 127 -9.07 -1.31 12.25
CA TRP A 127 -7.75 -0.71 12.15
C TRP A 127 -7.65 0.45 13.14
N PRO A 128 -6.67 0.45 14.08
CA PRO A 128 -6.65 1.39 15.21
C PRO A 128 -6.06 2.77 14.88
N HIS A 129 -5.75 3.06 13.62
CA HIS A 129 -5.09 4.28 13.20
C HIS A 129 -5.99 5.15 12.31
N GLU A 130 -5.92 6.46 12.49
CA GLU A 130 -6.80 7.43 11.81
C GLU A 130 -6.48 7.58 10.32
N SER A 131 -5.24 7.38 9.90
CA SER A 131 -4.78 7.59 8.52
C SER A 131 -4.68 6.30 7.72
N GLY A 132 -5.54 5.34 7.98
CA GLY A 132 -5.51 4.07 7.24
C GLY A 132 -6.73 3.21 7.45
N PHE A 133 -6.77 2.12 6.68
CA PHE A 133 -7.85 1.13 6.68
C PHE A 133 -7.30 -0.27 6.53
N ARG A 134 -8.10 -1.24 6.95
CA ARG A 134 -7.84 -2.64 6.68
C ARG A 134 -9.09 -3.35 6.17
N TYR A 135 -8.93 -4.04 5.06
CA TYR A 135 -9.99 -4.78 4.40
C TYR A 135 -9.57 -6.22 4.15
N VAL A 136 -10.55 -7.09 4.01
CA VAL A 136 -10.35 -8.42 3.45
C VAL A 136 -10.94 -8.42 2.04
N LEU A 137 -10.12 -8.84 1.08
CA LEU A 137 -10.49 -9.05 -0.31
C LEU A 137 -10.38 -10.54 -0.62
N HIS A 138 -11.05 -11.00 -1.67
CA HIS A 138 -10.80 -12.33 -2.22
C HIS A 138 -9.87 -12.25 -3.45
N SER A 139 -9.14 -13.31 -3.70
CA SER A 139 -8.35 -13.46 -4.92
C SER A 139 -9.25 -13.40 -6.16
N SER A 140 -8.72 -12.86 -7.26
CA SER A 140 -9.45 -12.77 -8.53
C SER A 140 -9.77 -14.14 -9.14
N GLY A 141 -8.96 -15.16 -8.88
CA GLY A 141 -9.16 -16.52 -9.40
C GLY A 141 -9.89 -17.46 -8.46
N ASP A 142 -10.05 -17.11 -7.19
CA ASP A 142 -10.67 -17.97 -6.19
C ASP A 142 -11.29 -17.14 -5.06
N LYS A 143 -12.61 -17.12 -5.02
CA LYS A 143 -13.40 -16.38 -4.01
C LYS A 143 -13.21 -16.89 -2.58
N ASN A 144 -12.71 -18.10 -2.39
CA ASN A 144 -12.42 -18.67 -1.08
C ASN A 144 -11.04 -18.33 -0.55
N ARG A 145 -10.16 -17.79 -1.40
CA ARG A 145 -8.83 -17.30 -1.00
C ARG A 145 -8.91 -15.84 -0.60
N GLU A 146 -8.69 -15.60 0.67
CA GLU A 146 -8.73 -14.27 1.25
C GLU A 146 -7.32 -13.69 1.38
N LEU A 147 -7.23 -12.38 1.15
CA LEU A 147 -6.04 -11.60 1.44
C LEU A 147 -6.43 -10.34 2.24
N VAL A 148 -5.51 -9.91 3.08
CA VAL A 148 -5.68 -8.68 3.86
C VAL A 148 -5.04 -7.54 3.10
N LEU A 149 -5.81 -6.50 2.83
CA LEU A 149 -5.33 -5.23 2.29
C LEU A 149 -5.30 -4.18 3.39
N THR A 150 -4.12 -3.69 3.70
CA THR A 150 -3.94 -2.51 4.57
C THR A 150 -3.65 -1.31 3.68
N VAL A 151 -4.43 -0.25 3.84
CA VAL A 151 -4.21 1.02 3.14
C VAL A 151 -3.71 2.03 4.15
N LEU A 152 -2.56 2.62 3.89
CA LEU A 152 -1.96 3.66 4.71
C LEU A 152 -1.85 4.94 3.90
N VAL A 153 -2.33 6.04 4.46
CA VAL A 153 -2.29 7.36 3.84
C VAL A 153 -1.21 8.20 4.49
N PHE A 154 -0.32 8.74 3.69
CA PHE A 154 0.78 9.60 4.11
C PHE A 154 0.56 11.00 3.55
N HIS A 155 0.47 11.98 4.43
CA HIS A 155 0.48 13.38 4.02
C HIS A 155 1.92 13.77 3.63
N VAL A 156 2.12 14.08 2.35
CA VAL A 156 3.40 14.57 1.83
C VAL A 156 3.31 16.09 1.72
N PRO A 157 4.14 16.84 2.44
CA PRO A 157 4.10 18.29 2.41
C PRO A 157 4.32 18.88 1.02
N THR A 158 3.77 20.04 0.79
CA THR A 158 3.95 20.83 -0.44
C THR A 158 4.97 21.95 -0.24
#